data_4570c31e235717b14831e93d5527f9ff
#
_entry.id   4570c31e235717b14831e93d5527f9ff
#
_cell.length_a   1.000
_cell.length_b   1.000
_cell.length_c   1.000
_cell.angle_alpha   90.00
_cell.angle_beta   90.00
_cell.angle_gamma   90.00
#
_symmetry.space_group_name_H-M   'P 1'
#
loop_
_entity.id
_entity.type
_entity.pdbx_description
1 polymer ?
#
loop_
_entity_poly.entity_id
_entity_poly.type
_entity_poly.pdbx_seq_one_letter_code
_entity_poly.pdbx_strand_id
1 'polypeptide(L)'
;IPTADETRKAWQTFIRRHRIRHQSIRRITIPGIAAAVIALVLVFQPLLQPEPQEVEVFTSLEVPEEITFREEGKRIIVSTPPATITSVQLSDGSKVLLSANSRLEYLKEFTDTIRSVKLSGEARFEVAKDASRPFIVCTEQLQTRVLGTVFDVKAYPRYSPDVILYQGRVNVSHTKRNQSKE
;
A
#
# COMPACT_ATOMS: atom_id res chain seq x y z
N ILE A 1 -7.35 -2.55 44.32
CA ILE A 1 -7.55 -3.53 43.25
C ILE A 1 -8.43 -4.63 43.85
N PRO A 2 -9.65 -4.85 43.33
CA PRO A 2 -10.58 -5.82 43.91
C PRO A 2 -9.98 -7.25 43.77
N THR A 3 -10.18 -8.06 44.80
CA THR A 3 -9.67 -9.42 44.85
C THR A 3 -10.47 -10.33 43.91
N ALA A 4 -9.85 -11.44 43.44
CA ALA A 4 -10.47 -12.39 42.52
C ALA A 4 -11.79 -12.97 43.02
N ASP A 5 -11.99 -13.01 44.35
CA ASP A 5 -13.18 -13.53 44.99
C ASP A 5 -14.35 -12.51 44.97
N GLU A 6 -14.05 -11.23 45.07
CA GLU A 6 -15.04 -10.15 44.93
C GLU A 6 -15.59 -10.01 43.51
N THR A 7 -14.73 -10.17 42.51
CA THR A 7 -15.15 -10.17 41.11
C THR A 7 -16.01 -11.39 40.77
N ARG A 8 -15.72 -12.55 41.33
CA ARG A 8 -16.53 -13.77 41.14
C ARG A 8 -17.92 -13.65 41.76
N LYS A 9 -18.04 -13.05 42.97
CA LYS A 9 -19.33 -12.80 43.62
C LYS A 9 -20.17 -11.76 42.89
N ALA A 10 -19.53 -10.71 42.39
CA ALA A 10 -20.21 -9.69 41.57
C ALA A 10 -20.78 -10.29 40.28
N TRP A 11 -20.02 -11.17 39.63
CA TRP A 11 -20.43 -11.85 38.39
C TRP A 11 -21.60 -12.80 38.61
N GLN A 12 -21.60 -13.57 39.68
CA GLN A 12 -22.74 -14.47 40.03
C GLN A 12 -24.02 -13.69 40.36
N THR A 13 -23.92 -12.53 41.00
CA THR A 13 -25.07 -11.67 41.29
C THR A 13 -25.62 -11.05 39.99
N PHE A 14 -24.77 -10.69 39.05
CA PHE A 14 -25.19 -10.16 37.74
C PHE A 14 -25.97 -11.21 36.92
N ILE A 15 -25.48 -12.44 36.86
CA ILE A 15 -26.15 -13.54 36.13
C ILE A 15 -27.50 -13.88 36.76
N ARG A 16 -27.61 -13.86 38.11
CA ARG A 16 -28.86 -14.15 38.80
C ARG A 16 -29.94 -13.09 38.53
N ARG A 17 -29.56 -11.83 38.35
CA ARG A 17 -30.45 -10.69 38.09
C ARG A 17 -31.01 -10.64 36.69
N HIS A 18 -30.30 -11.24 35.72
CA HIS A 18 -30.69 -11.26 34.31
C HIS A 18 -31.23 -12.61 33.84
N ARG A 19 -31.76 -13.43 34.77
CA ARG A 19 -32.45 -14.64 34.39
C ARG A 19 -33.71 -14.31 33.59
N ILE A 20 -33.60 -14.32 32.27
CA ILE A 20 -34.71 -14.11 31.33
C ILE A 20 -35.77 -15.16 31.62
N ARG A 21 -36.91 -14.69 32.06
CA ARG A 21 -38.09 -15.53 32.31
C ARG A 21 -38.59 -16.05 30.95
N HIS A 22 -38.28 -17.29 30.64
CA HIS A 22 -38.91 -17.98 29.51
C HIS A 22 -40.43 -18.03 29.69
N GLN A 23 -41.12 -17.10 29.06
CA GLN A 23 -42.56 -17.22 28.89
C GLN A 23 -42.82 -18.32 27.87
N SER A 24 -43.50 -19.38 28.28
CA SER A 24 -43.97 -20.45 27.42
C SER A 24 -44.98 -19.85 26.41
N ILE A 25 -44.51 -19.68 25.18
CA ILE A 25 -45.39 -19.32 24.08
C ILE A 25 -46.27 -20.57 23.80
N ARG A 26 -47.56 -20.44 24.14
CA ARG A 26 -48.56 -21.45 23.78
C ARG A 26 -48.55 -21.64 22.26
N ARG A 27 -48.29 -22.88 21.83
CA ARG A 27 -48.28 -23.26 20.43
C ARG A 27 -49.70 -23.09 19.86
N ILE A 28 -49.92 -22.01 19.14
CA ILE A 28 -51.09 -21.84 18.29
C ILE A 28 -50.71 -22.50 16.96
N THR A 29 -51.19 -23.71 16.78
CA THR A 29 -51.05 -24.45 15.52
C THR A 29 -52.08 -23.89 14.53
N ILE A 30 -51.62 -23.06 13.61
CA ILE A 30 -52.37 -22.65 12.42
C ILE A 30 -51.66 -23.24 11.21
N PRO A 31 -51.96 -24.46 10.78
CA PRO A 31 -51.20 -25.14 9.74
C PRO A 31 -51.45 -24.60 8.32
N GLY A 32 -52.42 -23.72 8.14
CA GLY A 32 -52.76 -23.19 6.81
C GLY A 32 -52.06 -21.91 6.38
N ILE A 33 -51.72 -21.04 7.34
CA ILE A 33 -51.15 -19.72 7.04
C ILE A 33 -49.63 -19.83 6.84
N ALA A 34 -48.98 -20.77 7.53
CA ALA A 34 -47.52 -20.96 7.40
C ALA A 34 -47.11 -21.44 5.99
N ALA A 35 -47.91 -22.30 5.37
CA ALA A 35 -47.62 -22.80 4.03
C ALA A 35 -47.76 -21.70 2.95
N ALA A 36 -48.73 -20.82 3.09
CA ALA A 36 -48.91 -19.70 2.16
C ALA A 36 -47.80 -18.65 2.27
N VAL A 37 -47.35 -18.37 3.48
CA VAL A 37 -46.20 -17.43 3.70
C VAL A 37 -44.90 -18.01 3.18
N ILE A 38 -44.66 -19.31 3.38
CA ILE A 38 -43.46 -19.97 2.85
C ILE A 38 -43.47 -19.99 1.33
N ALA A 39 -44.64 -20.30 0.70
CA ALA A 39 -44.78 -20.26 -0.75
C ALA A 39 -44.57 -18.85 -1.32
N LEU A 40 -45.06 -17.81 -0.65
CA LEU A 40 -44.87 -16.41 -1.04
C LEU A 40 -43.41 -15.99 -0.91
N VAL A 41 -42.72 -16.39 0.16
CA VAL A 41 -41.31 -16.13 0.37
C VAL A 41 -40.46 -16.82 -0.71
N LEU A 42 -40.76 -18.08 -1.05
CA LEU A 42 -39.99 -18.80 -2.08
C LEU A 42 -40.22 -18.23 -3.50
N VAL A 43 -41.38 -17.67 -3.79
CA VAL A 43 -41.65 -17.01 -5.08
C VAL A 43 -41.02 -15.63 -5.17
N PHE A 44 -40.90 -14.91 -4.03
CA PHE A 44 -40.30 -13.58 -3.97
C PHE A 44 -38.80 -13.58 -3.69
N GLN A 45 -38.19 -14.71 -3.28
CA GLN A 45 -36.76 -14.80 -3.05
C GLN A 45 -35.89 -14.37 -4.25
N PRO A 46 -36.20 -14.72 -5.51
CA PRO A 46 -35.39 -14.27 -6.64
C PRO A 46 -35.51 -12.77 -6.92
N LEU A 47 -36.59 -12.11 -6.46
CA LEU A 47 -36.78 -10.67 -6.61
C LEU A 47 -36.13 -9.85 -5.48
N LEU A 48 -35.79 -10.48 -4.36
CA LEU A 48 -35.18 -9.88 -3.18
C LEU A 48 -33.67 -10.19 -3.04
N GLN A 49 -33.13 -11.01 -3.95
CA GLN A 49 -31.67 -11.14 -4.05
C GLN A 49 -31.21 -9.87 -4.75
N PRO A 50 -30.47 -8.97 -4.06
CA PRO A 50 -29.71 -7.98 -4.79
C PRO A 50 -28.82 -8.80 -5.73
N GLU A 51 -28.90 -8.55 -7.02
CA GLU A 51 -27.90 -9.08 -7.96
C GLU A 51 -26.53 -8.85 -7.31
N PRO A 52 -25.67 -9.87 -7.24
CA PRO A 52 -24.31 -9.64 -6.85
C PRO A 52 -23.83 -8.57 -7.83
N GLN A 53 -23.77 -7.32 -7.38
CA GLN A 53 -23.00 -6.32 -8.09
C GLN A 53 -21.61 -6.95 -8.15
N GLU A 54 -21.26 -7.48 -9.30
CA GLU A 54 -19.86 -7.66 -9.66
C GLU A 54 -19.23 -6.31 -9.37
N VAL A 55 -18.64 -6.20 -8.19
CA VAL A 55 -17.72 -5.12 -7.90
C VAL A 55 -16.68 -5.34 -8.98
N GLU A 56 -16.77 -4.55 -10.07
CA GLU A 56 -15.64 -4.39 -10.95
C GLU A 56 -14.50 -3.94 -10.03
N VAL A 57 -13.81 -4.93 -9.50
CA VAL A 57 -12.53 -4.72 -8.86
C VAL A 57 -11.76 -3.99 -9.92
N PHE A 58 -11.49 -2.72 -9.67
CA PHE A 58 -10.62 -1.88 -10.47
C PHE A 58 -9.26 -2.59 -10.53
N THR A 59 -9.21 -3.64 -11.36
CA THR A 59 -8.01 -4.40 -11.70
C THR A 59 -7.25 -3.59 -12.71
N SER A 60 -6.69 -2.46 -12.26
CA SER A 60 -5.78 -1.69 -13.10
C SER A 60 -4.73 -0.92 -12.30
N LEU A 61 -4.30 -1.49 -11.20
CA LEU A 61 -2.93 -1.36 -10.76
C LEU A 61 -2.39 -2.78 -10.88
N GLU A 62 -1.81 -3.10 -12.03
CA GLU A 62 -0.97 -4.30 -12.18
C GLU A 62 0.16 -4.16 -11.16
N VAL A 63 -0.09 -4.66 -9.95
CA VAL A 63 0.96 -4.86 -8.97
C VAL A 63 1.76 -6.02 -9.52
N PRO A 64 3.00 -5.83 -9.94
CA PRO A 64 3.80 -6.93 -10.48
C PRO A 64 3.90 -8.02 -9.42
N GLU A 65 3.56 -9.26 -9.77
CA GLU A 65 3.73 -10.42 -8.87
C GLU A 65 5.20 -10.82 -8.75
N GLU A 66 6.03 -10.41 -9.72
CA GLU A 66 7.47 -10.69 -9.78
C GLU A 66 8.28 -9.41 -10.03
N ILE A 67 9.57 -9.46 -9.73
CA ILE A 67 10.50 -8.39 -10.07
C ILE A 67 10.56 -8.29 -11.60
N THR A 68 10.17 -7.13 -12.12
CA THR A 68 10.23 -6.89 -13.57
C THR A 68 11.39 -5.98 -13.92
N PHE A 69 12.18 -6.40 -14.92
CA PHE A 69 13.18 -5.58 -15.57
C PHE A 69 12.73 -5.35 -17.00
N ARG A 70 12.41 -4.11 -17.34
CA ARG A 70 11.99 -3.72 -18.70
C ARG A 70 13.00 -2.75 -19.29
N GLU A 71 13.50 -3.07 -20.45
CA GLU A 71 14.36 -2.17 -21.22
C GLU A 71 13.52 -1.47 -22.31
N GLU A 72 13.47 -0.15 -22.26
CA GLU A 72 12.77 0.72 -23.21
C GLU A 72 13.78 1.65 -23.89
N GLY A 73 14.38 1.17 -24.98
CA GLY A 73 15.46 1.88 -25.67
C GLY A 73 16.69 2.06 -24.78
N LYS A 74 17.00 3.29 -24.39
CA LYS A 74 18.13 3.60 -23.49
C LYS A 74 17.74 3.60 -21.99
N ARG A 75 16.49 3.33 -21.66
CA ARG A 75 15.98 3.34 -20.28
C ARG A 75 15.79 1.94 -19.76
N ILE A 76 16.06 1.77 -18.47
CA ILE A 76 15.75 0.57 -17.72
C ILE A 76 14.72 0.94 -16.66
N ILE A 77 13.70 0.11 -16.56
CA ILE A 77 12.64 0.21 -15.57
C ILE A 77 12.67 -1.05 -14.74
N VAL A 78 12.84 -0.89 -13.43
CA VAL A 78 12.79 -1.99 -12.45
C VAL A 78 11.60 -1.76 -11.55
N SER A 79 10.77 -2.78 -11.38
CA SER A 79 9.63 -2.73 -10.46
C SER A 79 9.65 -3.94 -9.54
N THR A 80 9.38 -3.70 -8.26
CA THR A 80 9.33 -4.72 -7.21
C THR A 80 7.89 -4.97 -6.77
N PRO A 81 7.48 -6.25 -6.63
CA PRO A 81 6.19 -6.62 -6.07
C PRO A 81 6.13 -6.38 -4.55
N PRO A 82 4.94 -6.59 -3.92
CA PRO A 82 4.81 -6.58 -2.47
C PRO A 82 5.81 -7.53 -1.79
N ALA A 83 6.28 -7.14 -0.60
CA ALA A 83 7.17 -7.93 0.25
C ALA A 83 8.51 -8.36 -0.39
N THR A 84 8.90 -7.75 -1.51
CA THR A 84 10.13 -8.07 -2.23
C THR A 84 11.08 -6.87 -2.26
N ILE A 85 12.38 -7.14 -2.09
CA ILE A 85 13.44 -6.14 -2.17
C ILE A 85 14.43 -6.62 -3.23
N THR A 86 14.92 -5.70 -4.07
CA THR A 86 15.95 -6.02 -5.07
C THR A 86 17.09 -5.03 -5.07
N SER A 87 18.29 -5.51 -5.39
CA SER A 87 19.48 -4.67 -5.54
C SER A 87 19.75 -4.42 -7.02
N VAL A 88 19.94 -3.15 -7.37
CA VAL A 88 20.27 -2.70 -8.72
C VAL A 88 21.62 -1.99 -8.68
N GLN A 89 22.54 -2.41 -9.55
CA GLN A 89 23.80 -1.69 -9.74
C GLN A 89 23.69 -0.84 -11.00
N LEU A 90 24.00 0.44 -10.87
CA LEU A 90 23.97 1.42 -11.96
C LEU A 90 25.33 1.48 -12.68
N SER A 91 25.34 2.04 -13.88
CA SER A 91 26.56 2.13 -14.74
C SER A 91 27.68 2.99 -14.16
N ASP A 92 27.36 3.90 -13.22
CA ASP A 92 28.35 4.73 -12.51
C ASP A 92 28.94 4.05 -11.26
N GLY A 93 28.57 2.80 -10.99
CA GLY A 93 28.98 2.04 -9.81
C GLY A 93 28.12 2.29 -8.58
N SER A 94 27.11 3.18 -8.64
CA SER A 94 26.15 3.38 -7.58
C SER A 94 25.28 2.13 -7.39
N LYS A 95 24.87 1.88 -6.13
CA LYS A 95 23.97 0.78 -5.77
C LYS A 95 22.64 1.32 -5.27
N VAL A 96 21.57 0.67 -5.69
CA VAL A 96 20.20 1.00 -5.25
C VAL A 96 19.55 -0.25 -4.70
N LEU A 97 19.14 -0.20 -3.44
CA LEU A 97 18.32 -1.24 -2.84
C LEU A 97 16.86 -0.77 -2.93
N LEU A 98 16.11 -1.35 -3.87
CA LEU A 98 14.73 -1.00 -4.16
C LEU A 98 13.79 -1.82 -3.26
N SER A 99 12.99 -1.14 -2.46
CA SER A 99 12.05 -1.75 -1.51
C SER A 99 10.78 -2.26 -2.22
N ALA A 100 9.90 -2.93 -1.47
CA ALA A 100 8.65 -3.46 -1.97
C ALA A 100 7.73 -2.37 -2.56
N ASN A 101 6.90 -2.73 -3.54
CA ASN A 101 5.96 -1.82 -4.21
C ASN A 101 6.64 -0.56 -4.75
N SER A 102 7.84 -0.71 -5.31
CA SER A 102 8.64 0.43 -5.76
C SER A 102 9.03 0.27 -7.22
N ARG A 103 9.23 1.41 -7.88
CA ARG A 103 9.63 1.49 -9.28
C ARG A 103 10.78 2.46 -9.44
N LEU A 104 11.86 1.99 -10.06
CA LEU A 104 13.03 2.76 -10.41
C LEU A 104 13.18 2.82 -11.93
N GLU A 105 13.33 4.02 -12.48
CA GLU A 105 13.60 4.27 -13.90
C GLU A 105 14.91 5.03 -14.02
N TYR A 106 15.82 4.55 -14.87
CA TYR A 106 17.13 5.15 -15.08
C TYR A 106 17.66 4.88 -16.48
N LEU A 107 18.66 5.66 -16.91
CA LEU A 107 19.36 5.42 -18.17
C LEU A 107 20.37 4.27 -18.00
N LYS A 108 20.42 3.38 -18.97
CA LYS A 108 21.39 2.27 -19.02
C LYS A 108 22.82 2.76 -18.86
N GLU A 109 23.14 3.92 -19.44
CA GLU A 109 24.40 4.61 -19.31
C GLU A 109 24.17 6.08 -19.02
N PHE A 110 24.87 6.61 -18.04
CA PHE A 110 24.89 8.05 -17.74
C PHE A 110 25.94 8.75 -18.61
N THR A 111 25.52 9.21 -19.76
CA THR A 111 26.40 9.92 -20.73
C THR A 111 26.43 11.41 -20.53
N ASP A 112 25.48 11.95 -19.79
CA ASP A 112 25.32 13.39 -19.58
C ASP A 112 26.12 13.90 -18.36
N THR A 113 26.10 15.22 -18.18
CA THR A 113 26.70 15.90 -17.03
C THR A 113 25.97 15.63 -15.70
N ILE A 114 24.84 14.92 -15.76
CA ILE A 114 23.98 14.62 -14.63
C ILE A 114 23.62 13.13 -14.66
N ARG A 115 23.66 12.48 -13.51
CA ARG A 115 23.20 11.11 -13.30
C ARG A 115 21.80 11.17 -12.71
N SER A 116 20.77 10.93 -13.51
CA SER A 116 19.37 11.09 -13.05
C SER A 116 18.63 9.78 -13.05
N VAL A 117 17.88 9.54 -11.98
CA VAL A 117 16.98 8.42 -11.81
C VAL A 117 15.60 8.93 -11.37
N LYS A 118 14.55 8.18 -11.69
CA LYS A 118 13.19 8.47 -11.24
C LYS A 118 12.72 7.36 -10.32
N LEU A 119 12.20 7.72 -9.15
CA LEU A 119 11.72 6.79 -8.12
C LEU A 119 10.25 7.04 -7.82
N SER A 120 9.50 5.95 -7.72
CA SER A 120 8.19 5.89 -7.08
C SER A 120 8.21 4.75 -6.07
N GLY A 121 7.89 5.01 -4.81
CA GLY A 121 8.06 4.07 -3.70
C GLY A 121 9.28 4.39 -2.84
N GLU A 122 10.03 3.38 -2.39
CA GLU A 122 11.14 3.54 -1.46
C GLU A 122 12.41 2.85 -1.96
N ALA A 123 13.54 3.53 -1.81
CA ALA A 123 14.84 2.96 -2.12
C ALA A 123 15.95 3.56 -1.25
N ARG A 124 16.94 2.73 -0.93
CA ARG A 124 18.25 3.15 -0.41
C ARG A 124 19.22 3.33 -1.56
N PHE A 125 19.93 4.43 -1.53
CA PHE A 125 20.95 4.80 -2.50
C PHE A 125 22.33 4.85 -1.84
N GLU A 126 23.28 4.10 -2.39
CA GLU A 126 24.71 4.20 -2.12
C GLU A 126 25.37 4.78 -3.37
N VAL A 127 25.44 6.10 -3.42
CA VAL A 127 25.89 6.82 -4.63
C VAL A 127 27.39 6.90 -4.69
N ALA A 128 27.97 6.48 -5.80
CA ALA A 128 29.39 6.63 -6.10
C ALA A 128 29.81 8.10 -6.10
N LYS A 129 30.96 8.42 -5.47
CA LYS A 129 31.46 9.80 -5.36
C LYS A 129 31.89 10.31 -6.74
N ASP A 130 31.23 11.37 -7.20
CA ASP A 130 31.57 12.10 -8.40
C ASP A 130 31.11 13.56 -8.26
N ALA A 131 32.04 14.44 -7.98
CA ALA A 131 31.75 15.85 -7.76
C ALA A 131 31.44 16.60 -9.07
N SER A 132 31.87 16.06 -10.21
CA SER A 132 31.70 16.68 -11.53
C SER A 132 30.30 16.38 -12.11
N ARG A 133 29.71 15.25 -11.75
CA ARG A 133 28.39 14.79 -12.24
C ARG A 133 27.45 14.51 -11.07
N PRO A 134 26.62 15.46 -10.69
CA PRO A 134 25.64 15.27 -9.63
C PRO A 134 24.72 14.08 -9.92
N PHE A 135 24.35 13.35 -8.86
CA PHE A 135 23.32 12.32 -8.90
C PHE A 135 22.00 12.91 -8.41
N ILE A 136 20.94 12.71 -9.19
CA ILE A 136 19.63 13.29 -8.92
C ILE A 136 18.58 12.18 -8.86
N VAL A 137 17.90 12.08 -7.71
CA VAL A 137 16.70 11.26 -7.56
C VAL A 137 15.48 12.15 -7.73
N CYS A 138 14.72 11.91 -8.77
CA CYS A 138 13.46 12.58 -9.04
C CYS A 138 12.29 11.73 -8.56
N THR A 139 11.42 12.30 -7.76
CA THR A 139 10.12 11.73 -7.39
C THR A 139 9.02 12.65 -7.90
N GLU A 140 7.77 12.29 -7.69
CA GLU A 140 6.64 13.15 -8.06
C GLU A 140 6.68 14.51 -7.34
N GLN A 141 7.13 14.52 -6.07
CA GLN A 141 7.05 15.69 -5.20
C GLN A 141 8.42 16.32 -4.91
N LEU A 142 9.48 15.52 -4.89
CA LEU A 142 10.82 15.95 -4.49
C LEU A 142 11.86 15.66 -5.57
N GLN A 143 12.90 16.49 -5.58
CA GLN A 143 14.14 16.28 -6.27
C GLN A 143 15.27 16.29 -5.23
N THR A 144 16.01 15.19 -5.14
CA THR A 144 17.12 15.01 -4.20
C THR A 144 18.44 14.98 -4.98
N ARG A 145 19.37 15.90 -4.70
CA ARG A 145 20.66 16.04 -5.38
C ARG A 145 21.80 15.71 -4.44
N VAL A 146 22.71 14.85 -4.88
CA VAL A 146 23.89 14.41 -4.13
C VAL A 146 25.13 14.32 -5.01
N LEU A 147 26.34 14.23 -4.39
CA LEU A 147 27.62 14.06 -5.09
C LEU A 147 28.36 12.76 -4.72
N GLY A 148 27.81 11.99 -3.76
CA GLY A 148 28.43 10.77 -3.23
C GLY A 148 27.98 10.58 -1.79
N THR A 149 26.85 9.95 -1.60
CA THR A 149 26.05 10.02 -0.37
C THR A 149 25.35 8.69 -0.19
N VAL A 150 25.15 8.27 1.06
CA VAL A 150 24.30 7.15 1.44
C VAL A 150 23.03 7.72 2.07
N PHE A 151 21.88 7.45 1.48
CA PHE A 151 20.59 7.98 1.91
C PHE A 151 19.43 7.12 1.44
N ASP A 152 18.31 7.24 2.13
CA ASP A 152 17.04 6.63 1.75
C ASP A 152 16.09 7.72 1.22
N VAL A 153 15.29 7.35 0.24
CA VAL A 153 14.15 8.14 -0.26
C VAL A 153 12.90 7.30 -0.17
N LYS A 154 11.89 7.82 0.50
CA LYS A 154 10.57 7.23 0.59
C LYS A 154 9.56 8.17 -0.05
N ALA A 155 8.97 7.78 -1.17
CA ALA A 155 8.08 8.60 -1.97
C ALA A 155 6.95 7.74 -2.58
N TYR A 156 6.21 7.06 -1.72
CA TYR A 156 5.00 6.36 -2.14
C TYR A 156 3.90 7.35 -2.52
N PRO A 157 3.11 7.08 -3.57
CA PRO A 157 1.96 7.88 -3.92
C PRO A 157 1.03 8.08 -2.72
N ARG A 158 0.47 9.28 -2.57
CA ARG A 158 -0.46 9.68 -1.48
C ARG A 158 0.15 9.82 -0.08
N TYR A 159 1.46 9.63 0.08
CA TYR A 159 2.16 9.88 1.34
C TYR A 159 3.11 11.07 1.18
N SER A 160 3.38 11.75 2.29
CA SER A 160 4.43 12.76 2.33
C SER A 160 5.76 12.07 2.10
N PRO A 161 6.61 12.59 1.20
CA PRO A 161 7.91 12.00 0.95
C PRO A 161 8.89 12.32 2.06
N ASP A 162 9.77 11.35 2.36
CA ASP A 162 10.84 11.46 3.35
C ASP A 162 12.20 11.21 2.70
N VAL A 163 13.24 11.89 3.20
CA VAL A 163 14.64 11.64 2.83
C VAL A 163 15.46 11.47 4.11
N ILE A 164 16.08 10.30 4.28
CA ILE A 164 16.90 9.97 5.44
C ILE A 164 18.36 9.93 5.02
N LEU A 165 19.20 10.80 5.58
CA LEU A 165 20.62 10.88 5.30
C LEU A 165 21.42 10.03 6.30
N TYR A 166 22.26 9.12 5.80
CA TYR A 166 23.20 8.34 6.63
C TYR A 166 24.63 8.87 6.55
N GLN A 167 25.09 9.21 5.34
CA GLN A 167 26.45 9.67 5.14
C GLN A 167 26.54 10.66 3.97
N GLY A 168 27.27 11.76 4.13
CA GLY A 168 27.54 12.74 3.09
C GLY A 168 26.67 13.99 3.20
N ARG A 169 26.25 14.53 2.06
CA ARG A 169 25.41 15.73 1.97
C ARG A 169 24.29 15.52 0.98
N VAL A 170 23.12 16.04 1.29
CA VAL A 170 21.95 15.99 0.44
C VAL A 170 21.36 17.39 0.29
N ASN A 171 20.95 17.72 -0.92
CA ASN A 171 20.12 18.90 -1.20
C ASN A 171 18.77 18.43 -1.70
N VAL A 172 17.72 18.80 -1.00
CA VAL A 172 16.34 18.41 -1.31
C VAL A 172 15.57 19.65 -1.73
N SER A 173 14.87 19.56 -2.83
CA SER A 173 13.98 20.60 -3.34
C SER A 173 12.66 20.01 -3.82
N HIS A 174 11.61 20.81 -3.82
CA HIS A 174 10.34 20.39 -4.41
C HIS A 174 10.45 20.31 -5.93
N THR A 175 9.86 19.27 -6.51
CA THR A 175 9.71 19.19 -7.96
C THR A 175 8.77 20.31 -8.40
N LYS A 176 9.23 21.20 -9.28
CA LYS A 176 8.37 22.21 -9.86
C LYS A 176 7.27 21.51 -10.65
N ARG A 177 6.06 21.58 -10.17
CA ARG A 177 4.88 21.14 -10.92
C ARG A 177 4.80 22.04 -12.14
N ASN A 178 5.08 21.52 -13.33
CA ASN A 178 4.74 22.24 -14.57
C ASN A 178 3.22 22.40 -14.56
N GLN A 179 2.75 23.60 -14.23
CA GLN A 179 1.39 24.01 -14.53
C GLN A 179 1.33 24.11 -16.06
N SER A 180 0.89 23.06 -16.70
CA SER A 180 0.38 23.13 -18.06
C SER A 180 -0.84 24.06 -17.97
N LYS A 181 -0.68 25.28 -18.42
CA LYS A 181 -1.81 26.18 -18.71
C LYS A 181 -2.59 25.50 -19.83
N GLU A 182 -3.83 25.16 -19.53
CA GLU A 182 -4.86 24.95 -20.53
C GLU A 182 -5.06 26.23 -21.37
#